data_49e429fecc6089b69516a4178812672c
#
_entry.id   49e429fecc6089b69516a4178812672c
#
_cell.length_a   1.000
_cell.length_b   1.000
_cell.length_c   1.000
_cell.angle_alpha   90.00
_cell.angle_beta   90.00
_cell.angle_gamma   90.00
#
_symmetry.space_group_name_H-M   'P 1'
#
loop_
_entity.id
_entity.type
_entity.pdbx_description
1 polymer ?
#
loop_
_entity_poly.entity_id
_entity_poly.type
_entity_poly.pdbx_seq_one_letter_code
_entity_poly.pdbx_strand_id
1 'polypeptide(L)'
;MLGLSAQWMQFHPDTNNANSINRANSVAPLLVSSRQGLGKSTFCRLLMPDALKAYYTESYDLGSPASAEAKLAACGLINLDEFDKLSASKMPLLKNLMQASALNIRKAYKRSASALPRIASFIGTSNREDLLLDRSGSRRF
;
A
#
# COMPACT_ATOMS: atom_id res chain seq x y z
N MET A 1 -11.97 -6.68 1.29
CA MET A 1 -11.27 -7.92 0.84
C MET A 1 -11.26 -8.07 -0.68
N LEU A 2 -12.39 -7.88 -1.38
CA LEU A 2 -12.47 -8.02 -2.85
C LEU A 2 -11.47 -7.14 -3.64
N GLY A 3 -11.14 -5.94 -3.17
CA GLY A 3 -10.20 -5.06 -3.85
C GLY A 3 -8.73 -5.53 -3.83
N LEU A 4 -8.31 -6.25 -2.79
CA LEU A 4 -6.96 -6.81 -2.67
C LEU A 4 -6.74 -7.93 -3.68
N SER A 5 -7.67 -8.90 -3.70
CA SER A 5 -7.57 -10.03 -4.62
C SER A 5 -7.74 -9.60 -6.09
N ALA A 6 -8.59 -8.61 -6.37
CA ALA A 6 -8.75 -8.08 -7.72
C ALA A 6 -7.46 -7.43 -8.23
N GLN A 7 -6.74 -6.68 -7.37
CA GLN A 7 -5.47 -6.08 -7.76
C GLN A 7 -4.38 -7.13 -8.03
N TRP A 8 -4.35 -8.21 -7.27
CA TRP A 8 -3.39 -9.30 -7.49
C TRP A 8 -3.72 -10.15 -8.73
N MET A 9 -5.01 -10.35 -9.04
CA MET A 9 -5.44 -11.14 -10.20
C MET A 9 -5.38 -10.37 -11.54
N GLN A 10 -5.29 -9.05 -11.55
CA GLN A 10 -5.11 -8.25 -12.76
C GLN A 10 -3.73 -8.42 -13.42
N PHE A 11 -2.87 -9.22 -12.83
CA PHE A 11 -1.52 -9.54 -13.30
C PHE A 11 -1.43 -10.82 -14.16
N HIS A 12 -2.45 -11.15 -14.96
CA HIS A 12 -2.27 -12.15 -16.00
C HIS A 12 -1.64 -11.51 -17.25
N PRO A 13 -0.45 -12.02 -17.69
CA PRO A 13 0.21 -11.50 -18.90
C PRO A 13 -0.52 -11.86 -20.19
N ASP A 14 -1.62 -12.59 -20.13
CA ASP A 14 -2.35 -13.11 -21.29
C ASP A 14 -3.61 -12.30 -21.60
N THR A 15 -3.50 -11.03 -21.88
CA THR A 15 -4.60 -10.39 -22.56
C THR A 15 -4.12 -9.29 -23.48
N ASN A 16 -4.31 -9.52 -24.76
CA ASN A 16 -4.36 -8.53 -25.85
C ASN A 16 -5.48 -7.48 -25.65
N ASN A 17 -5.83 -7.16 -24.41
CA ASN A 17 -6.86 -6.20 -24.09
C ASN A 17 -6.21 -4.92 -23.54
N ALA A 18 -5.83 -4.04 -24.49
CA ALA A 18 -5.25 -2.73 -24.20
C ALA A 18 -6.16 -1.80 -23.36
N ASN A 19 -7.35 -2.25 -22.98
CA ASN A 19 -8.35 -1.51 -22.21
C ASN A 19 -8.55 -2.01 -20.78
N SER A 20 -7.78 -2.97 -20.28
CA SER A 20 -7.80 -3.27 -18.85
C SER A 20 -7.13 -2.11 -18.09
N ILE A 21 -7.95 -1.16 -17.68
CA ILE A 21 -7.53 -0.08 -16.80
C ILE A 21 -7.04 -0.74 -15.51
N ASN A 22 -5.73 -0.84 -15.36
CA ASN A 22 -5.07 -1.31 -14.15
C ASN A 22 -5.32 -0.26 -13.05
N ARG A 23 -6.50 -0.31 -12.42
CA ARG A 23 -6.86 0.59 -11.33
C ARG A 23 -6.16 0.10 -10.06
N ALA A 24 -5.13 0.81 -9.70
CA ALA A 24 -4.51 0.62 -8.39
C ALA A 24 -5.56 0.80 -7.27
N ASN A 25 -5.54 -0.10 -6.27
CA ASN A 25 -6.37 0.05 -5.08
C ASN A 25 -5.89 1.29 -4.29
N SER A 26 -6.63 2.38 -4.38
CA SER A 26 -6.29 3.67 -3.76
C SER A 26 -6.89 3.85 -2.36
N VAL A 27 -7.54 2.81 -1.82
CA VAL A 27 -8.15 2.83 -0.49
C VAL A 27 -7.31 1.99 0.47
N ALA A 28 -7.06 2.52 1.66
CA ALA A 28 -6.39 1.83 2.75
C ALA A 28 -7.33 1.73 3.95
N PRO A 29 -7.88 0.54 4.28
CA PRO A 29 -8.61 0.36 5.52
C PRO A 29 -7.75 0.68 6.74
N LEU A 30 -8.27 1.44 7.70
CA LEU A 30 -7.62 1.70 8.97
C LEU A 30 -8.34 0.96 10.10
N LEU A 31 -7.58 0.21 10.88
CA LEU A 31 -8.03 -0.38 12.14
C LEU A 31 -7.75 0.60 13.28
N VAL A 32 -8.78 1.24 13.76
CA VAL A 32 -8.66 2.28 14.78
C VAL A 32 -9.20 1.80 16.12
N SER A 33 -8.45 2.00 17.18
CA SER A 33 -8.89 1.80 18.56
C SER A 33 -7.91 2.44 19.52
N SER A 34 -8.42 3.20 20.49
CA SER A 34 -7.63 3.79 21.58
C SER A 34 -7.01 2.74 22.52
N ARG A 35 -7.58 1.52 22.55
CA ARG A 35 -7.03 0.43 23.37
C ARG A 35 -5.84 -0.23 22.65
N GLN A 36 -4.71 -0.26 23.33
CA GLN A 36 -3.51 -1.00 22.90
C GLN A 36 -3.68 -2.50 23.13
N GLY A 37 -2.92 -3.31 22.39
CA GLY A 37 -2.88 -4.76 22.61
C GLY A 37 -4.09 -5.54 22.06
N LEU A 38 -5.01 -4.91 21.32
CA LEU A 38 -6.17 -5.59 20.72
C LEU A 38 -5.82 -6.50 19.52
N GLY A 39 -4.55 -6.64 19.17
CA GLY A 39 -4.14 -7.48 18.05
C GLY A 39 -4.35 -6.86 16.67
N LYS A 40 -4.46 -5.54 16.54
CA LYS A 40 -4.64 -4.86 15.23
C LYS A 40 -3.56 -5.27 14.22
N SER A 41 -2.29 -5.16 14.57
CA SER A 41 -1.18 -5.54 13.69
C SER A 41 -1.13 -7.05 13.44
N THR A 42 -1.49 -7.87 14.45
CA THR A 42 -1.64 -9.32 14.27
C THR A 42 -2.73 -9.64 13.25
N PHE A 43 -3.87 -8.97 13.34
CA PHE A 43 -4.94 -9.13 12.34
C PHE A 43 -4.45 -8.77 10.93
N CYS A 44 -3.71 -7.67 10.77
CA CYS A 44 -3.15 -7.29 9.47
C CYS A 44 -2.24 -8.37 8.88
N ARG A 45 -1.40 -9.00 9.71
CA ARG A 45 -0.50 -10.10 9.28
C ARG A 45 -1.28 -11.35 8.85
N LEU A 46 -2.39 -11.64 9.52
CA LEU A 46 -3.23 -12.81 9.22
C LEU A 46 -4.06 -12.66 7.94
N LEU A 47 -4.17 -11.44 7.38
CA LEU A 47 -4.83 -11.22 6.10
C LEU A 47 -4.06 -11.84 4.92
N MET A 48 -2.74 -12.03 5.08
CA MET A 48 -1.93 -12.69 4.06
C MET A 48 -1.95 -14.20 4.26
N PRO A 49 -2.31 -14.97 3.23
CA PRO A 49 -2.15 -16.42 3.25
C PRO A 49 -0.70 -16.82 3.56
N ASP A 50 -0.49 -17.95 4.20
CA ASP A 50 0.85 -18.42 4.61
C ASP A 50 1.83 -18.48 3.44
N ALA A 51 1.38 -18.94 2.28
CA ALA A 51 2.18 -19.01 1.06
C ALA A 51 2.63 -17.63 0.53
N LEU A 52 1.96 -16.55 0.93
CA LEU A 52 2.22 -15.18 0.44
C LEU A 52 2.78 -14.26 1.53
N LYS A 53 3.08 -14.77 2.72
CA LYS A 53 3.60 -13.96 3.84
C LYS A 53 4.87 -13.20 3.52
N ALA A 54 5.71 -13.71 2.61
CA ALA A 54 6.91 -13.01 2.14
C ALA A 54 6.59 -11.68 1.43
N TYR A 55 5.37 -11.50 0.95
CA TYR A 55 4.91 -10.27 0.28
C TYR A 55 4.15 -9.31 1.23
N TYR A 56 4.19 -9.56 2.53
CA TYR A 56 3.70 -8.65 3.56
C TYR A 56 4.84 -7.86 4.17
N THR A 57 4.61 -6.58 4.47
CA THR A 57 5.57 -5.75 5.20
C THR A 57 4.87 -4.73 6.09
N GLU A 58 5.48 -4.44 7.25
CA GLU A 58 5.13 -3.33 8.14
C GLU A 58 6.20 -2.22 8.05
N SER A 59 7.32 -2.50 7.42
CA SER A 59 8.40 -1.54 7.24
C SER A 59 8.21 -0.79 5.92
N TYR A 60 7.62 0.41 5.98
CA TYR A 60 7.39 1.26 4.83
C TYR A 60 7.94 2.66 5.08
N ASP A 61 9.11 2.93 4.51
CA ASP A 61 9.78 4.23 4.68
C ASP A 61 9.42 5.20 3.55
N LEU A 62 8.76 6.28 3.91
CA LEU A 62 8.44 7.40 3.02
C LEU A 62 9.56 8.45 2.94
N GLY A 63 10.66 8.28 3.68
CA GLY A 63 11.84 9.14 3.60
C GLY A 63 12.68 8.88 2.35
N SER A 64 12.53 7.68 1.74
CA SER A 64 13.21 7.29 0.51
C SER A 64 12.19 6.92 -0.57
N PRO A 65 11.85 7.83 -1.51
CA PRO A 65 10.87 7.57 -2.57
C PRO A 65 11.19 6.32 -3.39
N ALA A 66 12.46 6.12 -3.75
CA ALA A 66 12.88 4.96 -4.54
C ALA A 66 12.66 3.64 -3.76
N SER A 67 12.92 3.62 -2.45
CA SER A 67 12.65 2.46 -1.60
C SER A 67 11.15 2.21 -1.45
N ALA A 68 10.37 3.27 -1.28
CA ALA A 68 8.91 3.18 -1.21
C ALA A 68 8.31 2.59 -2.50
N GLU A 69 8.72 3.09 -3.68
CA GLU A 69 8.27 2.58 -4.97
C GLU A 69 8.68 1.12 -5.19
N ALA A 70 9.92 0.74 -4.82
CA ALA A 70 10.38 -0.64 -4.93
C ALA A 70 9.50 -1.61 -4.11
N LYS A 71 9.10 -1.22 -2.90
CA LYS A 71 8.17 -2.01 -2.08
C LYS A 71 6.76 -2.10 -2.68
N LEU A 72 6.28 -1.03 -3.33
CA LEU A 72 4.98 -1.05 -4.01
C LEU A 72 4.92 -2.03 -5.18
N ALA A 73 6.06 -2.30 -5.82
CA ALA A 73 6.17 -3.29 -6.89
C ALA A 73 6.48 -4.72 -6.39
N ALA A 74 7.00 -4.86 -5.16
CA ALA A 74 7.46 -6.14 -4.64
C ALA A 74 6.50 -6.76 -3.61
N CYS A 75 5.77 -5.94 -2.84
CA CYS A 75 4.89 -6.41 -1.78
C CYS A 75 3.43 -6.48 -2.27
N GLY A 76 2.67 -7.43 -1.75
CA GLY A 76 1.22 -7.52 -1.99
C GLY A 76 0.41 -6.69 -0.99
N LEU A 77 0.86 -6.65 0.28
CA LEU A 77 0.20 -5.90 1.34
C LEU A 77 1.22 -5.16 2.20
N ILE A 78 1.01 -3.86 2.36
CA ILE A 78 1.81 -2.98 3.21
C ILE A 78 0.93 -2.52 4.37
N ASN A 79 1.34 -2.84 5.59
CA ASN A 79 0.71 -2.31 6.79
C ASN A 79 1.41 -1.02 7.22
N LEU A 80 0.66 0.07 7.25
CA LEU A 80 1.08 1.35 7.83
C LEU A 80 0.80 1.29 9.33
N ASP A 81 1.69 0.59 10.06
CA ASP A 81 1.54 0.45 11.50
C ASP A 81 1.75 1.81 12.20
N GLU A 82 0.96 2.07 13.24
CA GLU A 82 0.97 3.35 13.93
C GLU A 82 0.80 4.56 12.99
N PHE A 83 -0.19 4.49 12.10
CA PHE A 83 -0.49 5.54 11.12
C PHE A 83 -0.59 6.95 11.73
N ASP A 84 -1.00 7.04 13.00
CA ASP A 84 -1.06 8.29 13.77
C ASP A 84 0.30 8.95 14.01
N LYS A 85 1.39 8.21 13.89
CA LYS A 85 2.76 8.74 13.99
C LYS A 85 3.31 9.27 12.66
N LEU A 86 2.58 9.06 11.57
CA LEU A 86 2.99 9.55 10.26
C LEU A 86 2.90 11.08 10.21
N SER A 87 4.00 11.76 9.90
CA SER A 87 4.01 13.22 9.82
C SER A 87 3.12 13.74 8.69
N ALA A 88 2.43 14.85 8.94
CA ALA A 88 1.55 15.49 7.96
C ALA A 88 2.27 15.83 6.64
N SER A 89 3.58 16.12 6.69
CA SER A 89 4.40 16.40 5.51
C SER A 89 4.56 15.19 4.57
N LYS A 90 4.43 13.97 5.09
CA LYS A 90 4.53 12.73 4.30
C LYS A 90 3.20 12.29 3.68
N MET A 91 2.08 12.86 4.14
CA MET A 91 0.75 12.49 3.64
C MET A 91 0.53 12.74 2.15
N PRO A 92 0.98 13.87 1.55
CA PRO A 92 0.85 14.06 0.11
C PRO A 92 1.57 13.00 -0.70
N LEU A 93 2.79 12.64 -0.28
CA LEU A 93 3.57 11.59 -0.94
C LEU A 93 2.85 10.24 -0.85
N LEU A 94 2.39 9.85 0.35
CA LEU A 94 1.63 8.62 0.53
C LEU A 94 0.39 8.58 -0.37
N LYS A 95 -0.40 9.66 -0.40
CA LYS A 95 -1.59 9.77 -1.26
C LYS A 95 -1.26 9.61 -2.74
N ASN A 96 -0.14 10.18 -3.21
CA ASN A 96 0.33 10.03 -4.60
C ASN A 96 0.73 8.57 -4.89
N LEU A 97 1.48 7.95 -4.00
CA LEU A 97 1.89 6.55 -4.13
C LEU A 97 0.68 5.60 -4.11
N MET A 98 -0.35 5.90 -3.34
CA MET A 98 -1.61 5.14 -3.34
C MET A 98 -2.40 5.25 -4.64
N GLN A 99 -2.20 6.29 -5.43
CA GLN A 99 -2.86 6.50 -6.73
C GLN A 99 -2.07 5.98 -7.91
N ALA A 100 -0.75 5.81 -7.74
CA ALA A 100 0.11 5.35 -8.80
C ALA A 100 -0.31 3.94 -9.25
N SER A 101 -0.58 3.77 -10.54
CA SER A 101 -0.83 2.46 -11.16
C SER A 101 0.45 1.82 -11.70
N ALA A 102 1.41 2.65 -12.11
CA ALA A 102 2.72 2.25 -12.59
C ALA A 102 3.82 3.01 -11.85
N LEU A 103 4.95 2.37 -11.68
CA LEU A 103 6.11 2.85 -10.93
C LEU A 103 7.33 2.83 -11.84
N ASN A 104 8.11 3.91 -11.84
CA ASN A 104 9.34 4.00 -12.63
C ASN A 104 10.54 3.59 -11.77
N ILE A 105 10.83 2.30 -11.73
CA ILE A 105 11.89 1.75 -10.88
C ILE A 105 13.18 1.62 -11.66
N ARG A 106 14.23 2.28 -11.18
CA ARG A 106 15.61 2.05 -11.64
C ARG A 106 16.19 0.85 -10.90
N LYS A 107 16.43 -0.25 -11.63
CA LYS A 107 17.22 -1.35 -11.08
C LYS A 107 18.69 -0.93 -11.03
N ALA A 108 19.38 -1.27 -9.93
CA ALA A 108 20.82 -1.07 -9.83
C ALA A 108 21.51 -1.63 -11.09
N TYR A 109 22.47 -0.87 -11.63
CA TYR A 109 23.24 -1.21 -12.84
C TYR A 109 22.47 -1.19 -14.18
N LYS A 110 21.19 -0.80 -14.23
CA LYS A 110 20.51 -0.56 -15.51
C LYS A 110 20.44 0.93 -15.84
N ARG A 111 20.77 1.29 -17.09
CA ARG A 111 20.72 2.67 -17.60
C ARG A 111 19.29 3.20 -17.78
N SER A 112 18.32 2.31 -17.93
CA SER A 112 16.91 2.67 -18.14
C SER A 112 16.06 2.32 -16.92
N ALA A 113 15.11 3.19 -16.58
CA ALA A 113 14.04 2.87 -15.66
C ALA A 113 13.06 1.91 -16.35
N SER A 114 12.57 0.92 -15.60
CA SER A 114 11.51 0.03 -16.06
C SER A 114 10.20 0.44 -15.42
N ALA A 115 9.16 0.63 -16.22
CA ALA A 115 7.82 0.79 -15.71
C ALA A 115 7.34 -0.56 -15.15
N LEU A 116 7.13 -0.62 -13.85
CA LEU A 116 6.56 -1.78 -13.18
C LEU A 116 5.17 -1.43 -12.64
N PRO A 117 4.24 -2.35 -12.71
CA PRO A 117 2.94 -2.12 -12.13
C PRO A 117 3.02 -2.10 -10.60
N ARG A 118 2.15 -1.33 -9.96
CA ARG A 118 1.97 -1.38 -8.53
C ARG A 118 1.07 -2.56 -8.17
N ILE A 119 1.58 -3.51 -7.39
CA ILE A 119 0.82 -4.66 -6.87
C ILE A 119 0.39 -4.45 -5.42
N ALA A 120 1.06 -3.59 -4.66
CA ALA A 120 0.79 -3.39 -3.25
C ALA A 120 -0.57 -2.73 -2.99
N SER A 121 -1.28 -3.27 -2.02
CA SER A 121 -2.40 -2.60 -1.34
C SER A 121 -1.95 -2.17 0.04
N PHE A 122 -2.66 -1.19 0.60
CA PHE A 122 -2.36 -0.67 1.93
C PHE A 122 -3.45 -1.08 2.93
N ILE A 123 -3.04 -1.29 4.17
CA ILE A 123 -3.85 -1.32 5.37
C ILE A 123 -3.12 -0.51 6.43
N GLY A 124 -3.80 -0.03 7.44
CA GLY A 124 -3.12 0.67 8.53
C GLY A 124 -3.72 0.38 9.90
N THR A 125 -2.95 0.71 10.92
CA THR A 125 -3.41 0.66 12.31
C THR A 125 -3.20 2.02 12.97
N SER A 126 -4.08 2.38 13.90
CA SER A 126 -3.96 3.61 14.68
C SER A 126 -4.49 3.41 16.10
N ASN A 127 -3.91 4.17 17.02
CA ASN A 127 -4.41 4.29 18.39
C ASN A 127 -5.21 5.59 18.61
N ARG A 128 -5.32 6.43 17.58
CA ARG A 128 -6.07 7.69 17.64
C ARG A 128 -7.34 7.60 16.80
N GLU A 129 -8.46 7.94 17.39
CA GLU A 129 -9.78 7.92 16.76
C GLU A 129 -10.08 9.23 16.00
N ASP A 130 -9.33 10.29 16.28
CA ASP A 130 -9.51 11.63 15.70
C ASP A 130 -8.78 11.86 14.38
N LEU A 131 -8.06 10.85 13.86
CA LEU A 131 -7.26 10.97 12.64
C LEU A 131 -8.04 11.31 11.37
N LEU A 132 -9.32 10.97 11.34
CA LEU A 132 -10.17 11.09 10.16
C LEU A 132 -11.04 12.36 10.17
N LEU A 133 -10.81 13.29 11.09
CA LEU A 133 -11.55 14.54 11.19
C LEU A 133 -11.22 15.53 10.06
N ASP A 134 -10.10 15.36 9.38
CA ASP A 134 -9.74 16.16 8.21
C ASP A 134 -10.54 15.73 6.97
N ARG A 135 -11.58 16.49 6.64
CA ARG A 135 -12.46 16.25 5.49
C ARG A 135 -11.74 16.24 4.13
N SER A 136 -10.58 16.87 4.02
CA SER A 136 -9.83 16.98 2.75
C SER A 136 -9.04 15.72 2.40
N GLY A 137 -8.76 14.86 3.38
CA GLY A 137 -7.86 13.70 3.23
C GLY A 137 -8.43 12.34 3.53
N SER A 138 -9.59 12.26 4.20
CA SER A 138 -10.10 11.02 4.80
C SER A 138 -10.75 10.02 3.83
N ARG A 139 -11.12 10.41 2.63
CA ARG A 139 -11.85 9.52 1.69
C ARG A 139 -11.04 8.33 1.14
N ARG A 140 -9.75 8.21 1.48
CA ARG A 140 -8.90 7.05 1.10
C ARG A 140 -8.60 6.13 2.27
N PHE A 141 -9.00 6.50 3.46
CA PHE A 141 -8.79 5.77 4.70
C PHE A 141 -10.11 5.44 5.36
#